data_5dcf3e5200042aebce4d46f11d92c424
#
_entry.id   5dcf3e5200042aebce4d46f11d92c424
#
_cell.length_a   1.000
_cell.length_b   1.000
_cell.length_c   1.000
_cell.angle_alpha   90.00
_cell.angle_beta   90.00
_cell.angle_gamma   90.00
#
_symmetry.space_group_name_H-M   'P 1'
#
loop_
_entity.id
_entity.type
_entity.pdbx_description
1 polymer ?
#
loop_
_entity_poly.entity_id
_entity_poly.type
_entity_poly.pdbx_seq_one_letter_code
_entity_poly.pdbx_strand_id
1 'polypeptide(L)'
;ILTNTQAYQQNISDFLGSISLKKPVPEVITPPERNAAVPSQAPVPAASGFTFTTTKFDDGWTSTVQEDWVHVAKGDIRVLIHYPNKQADTYNSVVLDGLKNAWDILVAPRYSTARNFEFKPITGWQAIEFAEADVVEKATGKTVHVVLFKMNYSGGGGRYLEFITADKAAFEREFGPYHQTTSGWEKMEGMANYNKFAIAAADLKGKWKNNFSGMTQYANAITGASAGADTHASVETFVFGPGSTYKWDIGVASGFVGSIKFQSAKSAGKFSIPGIWQVAFSDIEGKPKTYPARFSCVKGARILWLGDTAYGKVE
;
A
#
# COMPACT_ATOMS: atom_id res chain seq x y z
N ILE A 1 15.90 23.15 -38.04
CA ILE A 1 14.83 22.84 -37.03
C ILE A 1 15.45 22.02 -35.89
N LEU A 2 16.68 22.28 -35.47
CA LEU A 2 17.35 21.58 -34.36
C LEU A 2 17.61 22.49 -33.15
N THR A 3 17.13 23.70 -33.13
CA THR A 3 17.46 24.70 -32.11
C THR A 3 16.49 24.69 -30.90
N ASN A 4 15.40 23.97 -30.95
CA ASN A 4 14.40 23.98 -29.84
C ASN A 4 14.64 22.88 -28.77
N THR A 5 15.42 21.86 -29.07
CA THR A 5 15.64 20.72 -28.17
C THR A 5 16.58 21.07 -27.01
N GLN A 6 17.58 21.93 -27.23
CA GLN A 6 18.49 22.34 -26.15
C GLN A 6 17.85 23.28 -25.12
N ALA A 7 17.00 24.20 -25.55
CA ALA A 7 16.27 25.09 -24.63
C ALA A 7 15.29 24.30 -23.74
N TYR A 8 14.67 23.26 -24.27
CA TYR A 8 13.78 22.39 -23.50
C TYR A 8 14.56 21.48 -22.53
N GLN A 9 15.71 20.96 -22.95
CA GLN A 9 16.57 20.20 -22.04
C GLN A 9 17.05 21.07 -20.87
N GLN A 10 17.38 22.33 -21.11
CA GLN A 10 17.78 23.27 -20.08
C GLN A 10 16.60 23.55 -19.11
N ASN A 11 15.40 23.83 -19.62
CA ASN A 11 14.22 24.07 -18.79
C ASN A 11 13.80 22.86 -17.95
N ILE A 12 13.95 21.64 -18.47
CA ILE A 12 13.73 20.39 -17.73
C ILE A 12 14.82 20.21 -16.67
N SER A 13 16.06 20.50 -17.00
CA SER A 13 17.20 20.43 -16.08
C SER A 13 17.06 21.45 -14.94
N ASP A 14 16.64 22.67 -15.26
CA ASP A 14 16.40 23.74 -14.29
C ASP A 14 15.17 23.42 -13.38
N PHE A 15 14.12 22.82 -13.95
CA PHE A 15 12.97 22.31 -13.18
C PHE A 15 13.37 21.16 -12.26
N LEU A 16 14.12 20.19 -12.74
CA LEU A 16 14.64 19.08 -11.92
C LEU A 16 15.65 19.58 -10.88
N GLY A 17 16.46 20.60 -11.21
CA GLY A 17 17.39 21.25 -10.29
C GLY A 17 16.69 22.08 -9.20
N SER A 18 15.48 22.59 -9.46
CA SER A 18 14.66 23.32 -8.49
C SER A 18 13.97 22.39 -7.49
N ILE A 19 13.92 21.08 -7.76
CA ILE A 19 13.46 20.06 -6.82
C ILE A 19 14.62 19.77 -5.86
N SER A 20 14.75 20.56 -4.81
CA SER A 20 15.73 20.29 -3.75
C SER A 20 15.25 19.08 -2.91
N LEU A 21 15.72 17.90 -3.30
CA LEU A 21 15.66 16.72 -2.46
C LEU A 21 16.64 16.96 -1.31
N LYS A 22 16.13 17.27 -0.11
CA LYS A 22 16.96 17.21 1.10
C LYS A 22 17.52 15.79 1.18
N LYS A 23 18.84 15.66 1.04
CA LYS A 23 19.51 14.40 1.36
C LYS A 23 19.17 14.05 2.80
N PRO A 24 18.64 12.84 3.08
CA PRO A 24 18.53 12.38 4.46
C PRO A 24 19.93 12.39 5.07
N VAL A 25 20.06 13.03 6.23
CA VAL A 25 21.26 12.93 7.05
C VAL A 25 21.40 11.44 7.40
N PRO A 26 22.56 10.81 7.16
CA PRO A 26 22.73 9.42 7.55
C PRO A 26 22.68 9.34 9.10
N GLU A 27 21.60 8.79 9.59
CA GLU A 27 21.48 8.39 10.99
C GLU A 27 22.47 7.24 11.23
N VAL A 28 23.44 7.45 12.09
CA VAL A 28 24.38 6.40 12.51
C VAL A 28 23.57 5.41 13.34
N ILE A 29 23.12 4.33 12.72
CA ILE A 29 22.46 3.22 13.40
C ILE A 29 23.56 2.40 14.10
N THR A 30 23.72 2.60 15.40
CA THR A 30 24.43 1.66 16.27
C THR A 30 23.61 0.38 16.33
N PRO A 31 24.19 -0.81 16.06
CA PRO A 31 23.44 -2.06 16.16
C PRO A 31 22.99 -2.27 17.62
N PRO A 32 21.72 -2.58 17.87
CA PRO A 32 21.29 -2.93 19.21
C PRO A 32 21.91 -4.26 19.63
N GLU A 33 22.51 -4.29 20.78
CA GLU A 33 22.96 -5.50 21.48
C GLU A 33 21.79 -6.47 21.61
N ARG A 34 22.09 -7.71 21.27
CA ARG A 34 21.17 -8.85 21.33
C ARG A 34 20.95 -9.24 22.79
N ASN A 35 19.93 -8.68 23.44
CA ASN A 35 19.50 -9.08 24.77
C ASN A 35 18.25 -9.97 24.73
N ALA A 36 18.31 -10.95 25.59
CA ALA A 36 17.45 -12.07 25.90
C ALA A 36 15.93 -11.89 25.73
N ALA A 37 15.31 -13.06 25.45
CA ALA A 37 13.89 -13.37 25.36
C ALA A 37 12.99 -12.49 26.24
N VAL A 38 12.16 -11.67 25.58
CA VAL A 38 11.01 -10.99 26.18
C VAL A 38 9.81 -11.93 26.10
N PRO A 39 9.07 -12.17 27.21
CA PRO A 39 7.85 -12.95 27.16
C PRO A 39 6.84 -12.27 26.25
N SER A 40 6.22 -13.07 25.37
CA SER A 40 5.17 -12.66 24.44
C SER A 40 4.00 -12.02 25.18
N GLN A 41 4.00 -10.70 25.27
CA GLN A 41 2.80 -9.95 25.58
C GLN A 41 1.91 -9.95 24.33
N ALA A 42 0.60 -10.12 24.52
CA ALA A 42 -0.37 -9.87 23.46
C ALA A 42 -0.05 -8.52 22.79
N PRO A 43 -0.04 -8.45 21.45
CA PRO A 43 0.41 -7.25 20.76
C PRO A 43 -0.40 -6.05 21.23
N VAL A 44 0.28 -5.12 21.89
CA VAL A 44 -0.29 -3.83 22.25
C VAL A 44 -0.53 -3.10 20.93
N PRO A 45 -1.75 -2.62 20.63
CA PRO A 45 -1.99 -1.82 19.44
C PRO A 45 -1.02 -0.63 19.47
N ALA A 46 -0.21 -0.46 18.44
CA ALA A 46 0.60 0.73 18.30
C ALA A 46 -0.34 1.93 18.44
N ALA A 47 -0.07 2.82 19.41
CA ALA A 47 -0.86 4.02 19.63
C ALA A 47 -0.65 4.95 18.43
N SER A 48 -1.41 4.73 17.36
CA SER A 48 -1.28 5.45 16.08
C SER A 48 -1.79 6.89 16.15
N GLY A 49 -2.33 7.31 17.29
CA GLY A 49 -2.99 8.60 17.45
C GLY A 49 -4.28 8.77 16.65
N PHE A 50 -4.72 7.74 15.92
CA PHE A 50 -5.96 7.75 15.14
C PHE A 50 -7.13 7.18 15.94
N THR A 51 -8.32 7.72 15.71
CA THR A 51 -9.56 7.36 16.44
C THR A 51 -9.95 5.89 16.20
N PHE A 52 -9.82 5.42 14.95
CA PHE A 52 -10.19 4.06 14.59
C PHE A 52 -8.95 3.23 14.25
N THR A 53 -8.63 2.27 15.12
CA THR A 53 -7.54 1.30 14.95
C THR A 53 -8.06 -0.11 14.67
N THR A 54 -9.37 -0.30 14.76
CA THR A 54 -10.06 -1.57 14.51
C THR A 54 -11.29 -1.32 13.64
N THR A 55 -11.53 -2.23 12.69
CA THR A 55 -12.75 -2.26 11.85
C THR A 55 -13.38 -3.63 11.94
N LYS A 56 -14.68 -3.69 12.20
CA LYS A 56 -15.50 -4.89 12.07
C LYS A 56 -16.28 -4.80 10.76
N PHE A 57 -16.22 -5.85 9.96
CA PHE A 57 -16.91 -5.95 8.68
C PHE A 57 -18.16 -6.83 8.80
N ASP A 58 -19.13 -6.60 7.92
CA ASP A 58 -20.42 -7.30 7.93
C ASP A 58 -20.31 -8.79 7.62
N ASP A 59 -19.23 -9.21 6.97
CA ASP A 59 -18.92 -10.61 6.65
C ASP A 59 -18.19 -11.38 7.78
N GLY A 60 -18.07 -10.73 8.94
CA GLY A 60 -17.51 -11.30 10.17
C GLY A 60 -16.01 -11.14 10.33
N TRP A 61 -15.31 -10.56 9.36
CA TRP A 61 -13.90 -10.22 9.51
C TRP A 61 -13.69 -9.00 10.40
N THR A 62 -12.58 -8.97 11.10
CA THR A 62 -12.16 -7.83 11.92
C THR A 62 -10.71 -7.49 11.60
N SER A 63 -10.43 -6.24 11.26
CA SER A 63 -9.09 -5.72 11.05
C SER A 63 -8.63 -4.91 12.24
N THR A 64 -7.37 -5.08 12.64
CA THR A 64 -6.72 -4.31 13.71
C THR A 64 -5.32 -3.92 13.28
N VAL A 65 -4.97 -2.65 13.50
CA VAL A 65 -3.61 -2.14 13.23
C VAL A 65 -2.63 -2.76 14.21
N GLN A 66 -1.51 -3.27 13.70
CA GLN A 66 -0.36 -3.73 14.46
C GLN A 66 0.90 -3.00 13.97
N GLU A 67 2.03 -3.24 14.62
CA GLU A 67 3.30 -2.58 14.31
C GLU A 67 3.80 -2.91 12.90
N ASP A 68 3.80 -4.21 12.52
CA ASP A 68 4.39 -4.69 11.27
C ASP A 68 3.37 -5.11 10.21
N TRP A 69 2.08 -5.20 10.58
CA TRP A 69 1.00 -5.65 9.69
C TRP A 69 -0.37 -5.13 10.14
N VAL A 70 -1.35 -5.29 9.27
CA VAL A 70 -2.75 -5.27 9.68
C VAL A 70 -3.15 -6.71 9.99
N HIS A 71 -3.59 -6.95 11.23
CA HIS A 71 -4.12 -8.23 11.66
C HIS A 71 -5.60 -8.32 11.28
N VAL A 72 -5.96 -9.29 10.47
CA VAL A 72 -7.33 -9.57 10.03
C VAL A 72 -7.73 -10.93 10.57
N ALA A 73 -8.87 -11.03 11.26
CA ALA A 73 -9.29 -12.26 11.92
C ALA A 73 -10.78 -12.54 11.74
N LYS A 74 -11.13 -13.86 11.65
CA LYS A 74 -12.48 -14.38 11.64
C LYS A 74 -12.48 -15.76 12.30
N GLY A 75 -13.06 -15.86 13.49
CA GLY A 75 -12.92 -17.08 14.30
C GLY A 75 -11.45 -17.41 14.57
N ASP A 76 -11.03 -18.62 14.24
CA ASP A 76 -9.66 -19.08 14.42
C ASP A 76 -8.74 -18.77 13.23
N ILE A 77 -9.26 -18.18 12.17
CA ILE A 77 -8.51 -17.81 10.98
C ILE A 77 -7.90 -16.43 11.18
N ARG A 78 -6.61 -16.29 10.87
CA ARG A 78 -5.88 -15.03 10.93
C ARG A 78 -5.18 -14.78 9.60
N VAL A 79 -5.21 -13.52 9.16
CA VAL A 79 -4.48 -13.06 7.99
C VAL A 79 -3.68 -11.83 8.40
N LEU A 80 -2.37 -11.84 8.14
CA LEU A 80 -1.50 -10.71 8.38
C LEU A 80 -1.21 -10.03 7.04
N ILE A 81 -1.67 -8.80 6.89
CA ILE A 81 -1.35 -7.96 5.74
C ILE A 81 -0.07 -7.24 6.08
N HIS A 82 1.07 -7.78 5.68
CA HIS A 82 2.38 -7.22 6.00
C HIS A 82 2.55 -5.84 5.37
N TYR A 83 3.16 -4.93 6.13
CA TYR A 83 3.59 -3.66 5.56
C TYR A 83 4.82 -3.86 4.67
N PRO A 84 5.08 -2.95 3.71
CA PRO A 84 6.26 -3.02 2.87
C PRO A 84 7.53 -3.16 3.69
N ASN A 85 8.33 -4.17 3.36
CA ASN A 85 9.58 -4.49 4.03
C ASN A 85 10.70 -4.63 2.98
N LYS A 86 11.63 -3.68 2.98
CA LYS A 86 12.71 -3.62 1.98
C LYS A 86 13.60 -4.86 1.97
N GLN A 87 13.79 -5.52 3.12
CA GLN A 87 14.62 -6.73 3.21
C GLN A 87 13.88 -7.93 2.63
N ALA A 88 12.57 -8.07 2.92
CA ALA A 88 11.73 -9.11 2.34
C ALA A 88 11.52 -8.91 0.83
N ASP A 89 11.48 -7.65 0.36
CA ASP A 89 11.31 -7.28 -1.05
C ASP A 89 12.63 -7.19 -1.83
N THR A 90 13.74 -7.68 -1.27
CA THR A 90 15.01 -7.69 -1.99
C THR A 90 14.88 -8.52 -3.26
N TYR A 91 15.20 -7.87 -4.40
CA TYR A 91 15.16 -8.56 -5.69
C TYR A 91 16.09 -9.77 -5.69
N ASN A 92 15.56 -10.89 -6.15
CA ASN A 92 16.32 -12.08 -6.46
C ASN A 92 15.95 -12.55 -7.87
N SER A 93 16.95 -12.86 -8.70
CA SER A 93 16.72 -13.37 -10.05
C SER A 93 16.09 -14.77 -10.05
N VAL A 94 16.24 -15.49 -8.94
CA VAL A 94 15.58 -16.77 -8.68
C VAL A 94 14.36 -16.51 -7.79
N VAL A 95 13.17 -16.63 -8.36
CA VAL A 95 11.90 -16.32 -7.70
C VAL A 95 11.74 -17.05 -6.35
N LEU A 96 12.06 -18.34 -6.33
CA LEU A 96 11.94 -19.14 -5.11
C LEU A 96 12.91 -18.70 -3.99
N ASP A 97 14.10 -18.23 -4.34
CA ASP A 97 15.05 -17.69 -3.34
C ASP A 97 14.55 -16.37 -2.77
N GLY A 98 13.91 -15.54 -3.60
CA GLY A 98 13.25 -14.32 -3.15
C GLY A 98 12.11 -14.60 -2.17
N LEU A 99 11.26 -15.59 -2.47
CA LEU A 99 10.18 -15.99 -1.60
C LEU A 99 10.70 -16.65 -0.30
N LYS A 100 11.76 -17.44 -0.39
CA LYS A 100 12.43 -18.01 0.80
C LYS A 100 12.98 -16.90 1.70
N ASN A 101 13.65 -15.89 1.14
CA ASN A 101 14.11 -14.73 1.89
C ASN A 101 12.95 -14.01 2.61
N ALA A 102 11.83 -13.81 1.92
CA ALA A 102 10.65 -13.21 2.52
C ALA A 102 10.06 -14.06 3.64
N TRP A 103 10.01 -15.38 3.48
CA TRP A 103 9.60 -16.31 4.53
C TRP A 103 10.49 -16.20 5.77
N ASP A 104 11.81 -16.22 5.58
CA ASP A 104 12.79 -16.17 6.68
C ASP A 104 12.69 -14.83 7.46
N ILE A 105 12.30 -13.74 6.81
CA ILE A 105 12.16 -12.41 7.43
C ILE A 105 10.78 -12.21 8.06
N LEU A 106 9.71 -12.55 7.34
CA LEU A 106 8.35 -12.21 7.73
C LEU A 106 7.66 -13.29 8.57
N VAL A 107 7.95 -14.58 8.32
CA VAL A 107 7.24 -15.71 8.92
C VAL A 107 8.09 -16.40 9.98
N ALA A 108 9.25 -16.90 9.62
CA ALA A 108 10.08 -17.76 10.46
C ALA A 108 10.38 -17.22 11.88
N PRO A 109 10.53 -15.91 12.13
CA PRO A 109 10.81 -15.41 13.48
C PRO A 109 9.75 -15.76 14.52
N ARG A 110 8.48 -15.93 14.12
CA ARG A 110 7.35 -16.22 15.02
C ARG A 110 7.08 -17.69 15.24
N TYR A 111 7.71 -18.55 14.46
CA TYR A 111 7.45 -19.98 14.48
C TYR A 111 8.72 -20.79 14.77
N SER A 112 8.52 -22.01 15.24
CA SER A 112 9.54 -23.06 15.33
C SER A 112 9.05 -24.27 14.58
N THR A 113 9.98 -25.19 14.23
CA THR A 113 9.67 -26.48 13.63
C THR A 113 8.75 -26.38 12.42
N ALA A 114 9.32 -26.18 11.25
CA ALA A 114 8.56 -26.25 9.99
C ALA A 114 8.54 -27.71 9.49
N ARG A 115 7.34 -28.21 9.18
CA ARG A 115 7.11 -29.47 8.49
C ARG A 115 6.33 -29.20 7.21
N ASN A 116 6.44 -30.11 6.23
CA ASN A 116 5.70 -30.00 4.96
C ASN A 116 5.94 -28.65 4.27
N PHE A 117 7.16 -28.11 4.39
CA PHE A 117 7.49 -26.82 3.81
C PHE A 117 7.61 -26.96 2.29
N GLU A 118 6.81 -26.21 1.56
CA GLU A 118 6.77 -26.23 0.11
C GLU A 118 6.71 -24.81 -0.47
N PHE A 119 7.51 -24.58 -1.49
CA PHE A 119 7.31 -23.46 -2.41
C PHE A 119 6.58 -23.96 -3.64
N LYS A 120 5.48 -23.31 -3.98
CA LYS A 120 4.65 -23.70 -5.12
C LYS A 120 4.74 -22.65 -6.21
N PRO A 121 5.22 -23.03 -7.40
CA PRO A 121 5.28 -22.11 -8.53
C PRO A 121 3.86 -21.79 -9.02
N ILE A 122 3.63 -20.53 -9.36
CA ILE A 122 2.42 -20.12 -10.05
C ILE A 122 2.82 -19.69 -11.45
N THR A 123 2.24 -20.33 -12.46
CA THR A 123 2.53 -20.02 -13.86
C THR A 123 1.60 -18.94 -14.37
N GLY A 124 2.17 -17.93 -14.97
CA GLY A 124 1.46 -16.79 -15.56
C GLY A 124 2.38 -15.60 -15.73
N TRP A 125 1.93 -14.57 -16.45
CA TRP A 125 2.71 -13.36 -16.67
C TRP A 125 2.75 -12.43 -15.43
N GLN A 126 1.90 -12.66 -14.43
CA GLN A 126 1.99 -12.04 -13.12
C GLN A 126 2.62 -13.06 -12.17
N ALA A 127 3.79 -12.72 -11.64
CA ALA A 127 4.47 -13.57 -10.71
C ALA A 127 3.77 -13.51 -9.34
N ILE A 128 2.82 -14.42 -9.12
CA ILE A 128 2.26 -14.70 -7.81
C ILE A 128 3.15 -15.77 -7.18
N GLU A 129 3.53 -15.58 -5.94
CA GLU A 129 4.42 -16.47 -5.21
C GLU A 129 3.69 -17.06 -4.01
N PHE A 130 3.83 -18.38 -3.80
CA PHE A 130 3.13 -19.13 -2.78
C PHE A 130 4.08 -20.07 -2.04
N ALA A 131 4.10 -19.96 -0.70
CA ALA A 131 4.82 -20.90 0.17
C ALA A 131 3.89 -21.35 1.30
N GLU A 132 3.96 -22.63 1.68
CA GLU A 132 3.17 -23.17 2.80
C GLU A 132 4.01 -24.06 3.70
N ALA A 133 3.64 -24.15 4.97
CA ALA A 133 4.22 -25.08 5.94
C ALA A 133 3.27 -25.32 7.13
N ASP A 134 3.42 -26.46 7.78
CA ASP A 134 2.91 -26.69 9.13
C ASP A 134 4.00 -26.29 10.13
N VAL A 135 3.69 -25.37 11.03
CA VAL A 135 4.66 -24.77 11.95
C VAL A 135 4.12 -24.73 13.38
N VAL A 136 5.01 -24.61 14.36
CA VAL A 136 4.63 -24.41 15.76
C VAL A 136 4.78 -22.93 16.11
N GLU A 137 3.70 -22.31 16.50
CA GLU A 137 3.68 -20.91 16.94
C GLU A 137 4.41 -20.77 18.27
N LYS A 138 5.48 -19.96 18.32
CA LYS A 138 6.32 -19.81 19.55
C LYS A 138 5.54 -19.24 20.73
N ALA A 139 4.57 -18.38 20.45
CA ALA A 139 3.79 -17.69 21.49
C ALA A 139 2.82 -18.64 22.22
N THR A 140 2.26 -19.63 21.51
CA THR A 140 1.18 -20.48 22.03
C THR A 140 1.55 -21.96 22.14
N GLY A 141 2.64 -22.39 21.48
CA GLY A 141 3.00 -23.79 21.33
C GLY A 141 2.07 -24.61 20.41
N LYS A 142 1.10 -23.96 19.77
CA LYS A 142 0.14 -24.63 18.88
C LYS A 142 0.74 -24.87 17.51
N THR A 143 0.45 -26.04 16.94
CA THR A 143 0.70 -26.29 15.51
C THR A 143 -0.37 -25.58 14.70
N VAL A 144 0.07 -24.87 13.67
CA VAL A 144 -0.79 -24.16 12.71
C VAL A 144 -0.27 -24.37 11.30
N HIS A 145 -1.16 -24.25 10.32
CA HIS A 145 -0.80 -24.19 8.92
C HIS A 145 -0.63 -22.74 8.51
N VAL A 146 0.50 -22.40 7.89
CA VAL A 146 0.82 -21.04 7.45
C VAL A 146 1.06 -21.05 5.94
N VAL A 147 0.44 -20.08 5.27
CA VAL A 147 0.68 -19.78 3.86
C VAL A 147 1.21 -18.36 3.74
N LEU A 148 2.36 -18.18 3.11
CA LEU A 148 2.86 -16.87 2.67
C LEU A 148 2.56 -16.70 1.18
N PHE A 149 1.77 -15.69 0.88
CA PHE A 149 1.32 -15.37 -0.47
C PHE A 149 1.83 -13.98 -0.87
N LYS A 150 2.54 -13.89 -1.98
CA LYS A 150 3.04 -12.64 -2.51
C LYS A 150 2.25 -12.21 -3.72
N MET A 151 1.65 -11.03 -3.63
CA MET A 151 1.06 -10.34 -4.77
C MET A 151 2.06 -9.33 -5.33
N ASN A 152 2.40 -9.44 -6.59
CA ASN A 152 3.29 -8.47 -7.23
C ASN A 152 2.51 -7.25 -7.73
N TYR A 153 3.15 -6.07 -7.60
CA TYR A 153 2.65 -4.82 -8.16
C TYR A 153 3.48 -4.37 -9.35
N SER A 154 2.85 -3.61 -10.22
CA SER A 154 3.57 -2.81 -11.20
C SER A 154 4.54 -1.87 -10.48
N GLY A 155 5.84 -1.99 -10.75
CA GLY A 155 6.88 -1.19 -10.09
C GLY A 155 7.83 -1.96 -9.17
N GLY A 156 7.73 -3.30 -9.11
CA GLY A 156 8.74 -4.17 -8.50
C GLY A 156 8.61 -4.42 -7.00
N GLY A 157 7.61 -3.84 -6.33
CA GLY A 157 7.29 -4.17 -4.95
C GLY A 157 6.26 -5.30 -4.84
N GLY A 158 6.29 -6.06 -3.75
CA GLY A 158 5.31 -7.10 -3.44
C GLY A 158 4.47 -6.73 -2.21
N ARG A 159 3.26 -7.28 -2.15
CA ARG A 159 2.48 -7.30 -0.92
C ARG A 159 2.44 -8.73 -0.42
N TYR A 160 2.90 -8.93 0.80
CA TYR A 160 2.85 -10.22 1.45
C TYR A 160 1.62 -10.33 2.32
N LEU A 161 0.86 -11.41 2.10
CA LEU A 161 -0.26 -11.82 2.94
C LEU A 161 0.14 -13.15 3.59
N GLU A 162 0.02 -13.22 4.90
CA GLU A 162 0.28 -14.44 5.65
C GLU A 162 -1.03 -14.96 6.22
N PHE A 163 -1.39 -16.16 5.82
CA PHE A 163 -2.61 -16.85 6.24
C PHE A 163 -2.24 -17.86 7.32
N ILE A 164 -2.96 -17.86 8.42
CA ILE A 164 -2.73 -18.73 9.56
C ILE A 164 -4.04 -19.42 9.89
N THR A 165 -4.05 -20.73 9.79
CA THR A 165 -5.21 -21.59 10.05
C THR A 165 -4.83 -22.76 10.95
N ALA A 166 -5.82 -23.47 11.50
CA ALA A 166 -5.58 -24.63 12.35
C ALA A 166 -4.83 -25.76 11.59
N ASP A 167 -5.19 -25.95 10.32
CA ASP A 167 -4.61 -26.94 9.42
C ASP A 167 -4.83 -26.54 7.96
N LYS A 168 -4.26 -27.28 7.04
CA LYS A 168 -4.39 -27.08 5.58
C LYS A 168 -5.84 -27.18 5.12
N ALA A 169 -6.63 -28.10 5.67
CA ALA A 169 -8.02 -28.28 5.27
C ALA A 169 -8.87 -27.06 5.65
N ALA A 170 -8.57 -26.41 6.79
CA ALA A 170 -9.20 -25.15 7.18
C ALA A 170 -8.83 -24.01 6.23
N PHE A 171 -7.56 -23.94 5.80
CA PHE A 171 -7.12 -22.98 4.79
C PHE A 171 -7.85 -23.19 3.45
N GLU A 172 -7.84 -24.41 2.91
CA GLU A 172 -8.45 -24.72 1.61
C GLU A 172 -9.97 -24.49 1.61
N ARG A 173 -10.64 -24.72 2.73
CA ARG A 173 -12.09 -24.49 2.89
C ARG A 173 -12.44 -23.01 2.81
N GLU A 174 -11.63 -22.11 3.39
CA GLU A 174 -11.90 -20.67 3.38
C GLU A 174 -11.39 -20.00 2.10
N PHE A 175 -10.17 -20.31 1.68
CA PHE A 175 -9.48 -19.61 0.60
C PHE A 175 -9.43 -20.38 -0.71
N GLY A 176 -9.77 -21.65 -0.69
CA GLY A 176 -9.66 -22.56 -1.83
C GLY A 176 -8.34 -23.33 -1.89
N PRO A 177 -8.28 -24.38 -2.69
CA PRO A 177 -7.06 -25.17 -2.87
C PRO A 177 -6.03 -24.36 -3.67
N TYR A 178 -4.77 -24.81 -3.60
CA TYR A 178 -3.71 -24.26 -4.43
C TYR A 178 -4.03 -24.41 -5.92
N HIS A 179 -3.77 -23.34 -6.68
CA HIS A 179 -3.88 -23.29 -8.13
C HIS A 179 -2.53 -22.98 -8.78
N GLN A 180 -2.20 -23.70 -9.83
CA GLN A 180 -0.94 -23.50 -10.55
C GLN A 180 -0.99 -22.32 -11.54
N THR A 181 -2.19 -21.80 -11.82
CA THR A 181 -2.44 -20.68 -12.74
C THR A 181 -2.81 -19.42 -11.97
N THR A 182 -2.81 -18.27 -12.64
CA THR A 182 -3.18 -16.97 -12.07
C THR A 182 -4.67 -16.79 -11.76
N SER A 183 -5.50 -17.76 -12.05
CA SER A 183 -6.93 -17.76 -11.71
C SER A 183 -7.19 -18.53 -10.41
N GLY A 184 -8.22 -18.11 -9.66
CA GLY A 184 -8.64 -18.79 -8.45
C GLY A 184 -8.03 -18.22 -7.16
N TRP A 185 -7.33 -17.08 -7.24
CA TRP A 185 -6.68 -16.43 -6.11
C TRP A 185 -7.48 -15.26 -5.52
N GLU A 186 -8.65 -14.99 -6.06
CA GLU A 186 -9.46 -13.79 -5.75
C GLU A 186 -9.80 -13.68 -4.26
N LYS A 187 -10.04 -14.80 -3.58
CA LYS A 187 -10.32 -14.81 -2.14
C LYS A 187 -9.10 -14.40 -1.31
N MET A 188 -7.92 -14.89 -1.70
CA MET A 188 -6.67 -14.54 -1.02
C MET A 188 -6.29 -13.09 -1.32
N GLU A 189 -6.32 -12.68 -2.60
CA GLU A 189 -6.04 -11.32 -3.03
C GLU A 189 -6.99 -10.32 -2.37
N GLY A 190 -8.26 -10.68 -2.27
CA GLY A 190 -9.31 -9.90 -1.63
C GLY A 190 -9.02 -9.55 -0.18
N MET A 191 -8.21 -10.35 0.54
CA MET A 191 -7.82 -10.06 1.92
C MET A 191 -7.04 -8.76 2.06
N ALA A 192 -6.36 -8.31 1.02
CA ALA A 192 -5.68 -7.01 1.01
C ALA A 192 -6.65 -5.82 1.23
N ASN A 193 -7.92 -5.98 0.89
CA ASN A 193 -8.95 -4.94 1.03
C ASN A 193 -9.38 -4.71 2.49
N TYR A 194 -9.03 -5.62 3.39
CA TYR A 194 -9.30 -5.48 4.82
C TYR A 194 -8.34 -4.51 5.53
N ASN A 195 -7.31 -3.99 4.87
CA ASN A 195 -6.57 -2.83 5.35
C ASN A 195 -7.41 -1.55 5.15
N LYS A 196 -8.51 -1.47 5.91
CA LYS A 196 -9.52 -0.42 5.77
C LYS A 196 -10.02 0.01 7.14
N PHE A 197 -9.88 1.31 7.42
CA PHE A 197 -10.24 1.91 8.70
C PHE A 197 -11.13 3.12 8.48
N ALA A 198 -12.09 3.29 9.38
CA ALA A 198 -13.00 4.43 9.39
C ALA A 198 -12.26 5.75 9.64
N ILE A 199 -12.90 6.85 9.31
CA ILE A 199 -12.36 8.20 9.49
C ILE A 199 -13.08 8.93 10.62
N ALA A 200 -12.33 9.79 11.32
CA ALA A 200 -12.89 10.80 12.23
C ALA A 200 -12.36 12.19 11.82
N ALA A 201 -13.08 13.25 12.15
CA ALA A 201 -12.70 14.62 11.79
C ALA A 201 -11.33 15.01 12.37
N ALA A 202 -11.02 14.54 13.58
CA ALA A 202 -9.73 14.77 14.23
C ALA A 202 -8.56 14.16 13.45
N ASP A 203 -8.78 13.01 12.81
CA ASP A 203 -7.76 12.24 12.09
C ASP A 203 -7.38 12.88 10.76
N LEU A 204 -8.28 13.68 10.18
CA LEU A 204 -8.06 14.38 8.91
C LEU A 204 -7.14 15.59 9.05
N LYS A 205 -7.01 16.19 10.24
CA LYS A 205 -6.26 17.43 10.46
C LYS A 205 -4.85 17.37 9.86
N GLY A 206 -4.50 18.44 9.12
CA GLY A 206 -3.20 18.59 8.46
C GLY A 206 -3.32 18.60 6.94
N LYS A 207 -2.19 18.42 6.27
CA LYS A 207 -2.05 18.47 4.82
C LYS A 207 -1.95 17.04 4.24
N TRP A 208 -2.76 16.77 3.24
CA TRP A 208 -2.81 15.51 2.51
C TRP A 208 -2.58 15.78 1.03
N LYS A 209 -1.73 14.98 0.40
CA LYS A 209 -1.29 15.22 -0.97
C LYS A 209 -1.31 13.92 -1.78
N ASN A 210 -1.83 14.05 -3.01
CA ASN A 210 -1.69 13.06 -4.07
C ASN A 210 -0.81 13.65 -5.17
N ASN A 211 0.10 12.87 -5.70
CA ASN A 211 0.87 13.20 -6.90
C ASN A 211 0.70 12.07 -7.90
N PHE A 212 0.38 12.41 -9.11
CA PHE A 212 0.32 11.48 -10.22
C PHE A 212 1.19 11.99 -11.37
N SER A 213 1.93 11.10 -12.02
CA SER A 213 2.60 11.39 -13.28
C SER A 213 2.57 10.16 -14.16
N GLY A 214 2.27 10.35 -15.41
CA GLY A 214 2.24 9.31 -16.43
C GLY A 214 2.69 9.85 -17.77
N MET A 215 3.25 8.98 -18.61
CA MET A 215 3.64 9.29 -19.97
C MET A 215 3.23 8.12 -20.88
N THR A 216 2.58 8.44 -21.98
CA THR A 216 2.24 7.49 -23.03
C THR A 216 3.11 7.79 -24.24
N GLN A 217 3.96 6.84 -24.63
CA GLN A 217 4.75 6.94 -25.86
C GLN A 217 3.97 6.33 -27.01
N TYR A 218 3.96 7.03 -28.12
CA TYR A 218 3.36 6.55 -29.35
C TYR A 218 4.45 6.08 -30.32
N ALA A 219 4.24 4.94 -30.95
CA ALA A 219 5.09 4.44 -32.02
C ALA A 219 4.26 4.23 -33.28
N ASN A 220 4.85 4.50 -34.44
CA ASN A 220 4.26 4.18 -35.71
C ASN A 220 4.10 2.65 -35.82
N ALA A 221 2.87 2.19 -36.04
CA ALA A 221 2.54 0.75 -36.06
C ALA A 221 3.23 -0.04 -37.18
N ILE A 222 3.70 0.66 -38.24
CA ILE A 222 4.35 0.03 -39.40
C ILE A 222 5.86 0.07 -39.25
N THR A 223 6.43 1.22 -38.83
CA THR A 223 7.87 1.43 -38.83
C THR A 223 8.52 1.27 -37.45
N GLY A 224 7.71 1.21 -36.37
CA GLY A 224 8.21 1.24 -34.99
C GLY A 224 8.84 2.57 -34.57
N ALA A 225 8.93 3.57 -35.45
CA ALA A 225 9.51 4.86 -35.13
C ALA A 225 8.66 5.61 -34.09
N SER A 226 9.32 6.39 -33.22
CA SER A 226 8.63 7.22 -32.23
C SER A 226 7.71 8.23 -32.93
N ALA A 227 6.45 8.24 -32.54
CA ALA A 227 5.40 9.15 -33.03
C ALA A 227 5.05 10.24 -32.01
N GLY A 228 5.90 10.41 -30.98
CA GLY A 228 5.72 11.39 -29.90
C GLY A 228 5.35 10.76 -28.58
N ALA A 229 5.15 11.60 -27.57
CA ALA A 229 4.69 11.18 -26.26
C ALA A 229 3.67 12.17 -25.70
N ASP A 230 2.63 11.65 -25.08
CA ASP A 230 1.68 12.42 -24.27
C ASP A 230 2.06 12.28 -22.81
N THR A 231 2.01 13.38 -22.08
CA THR A 231 2.34 13.40 -20.65
C THR A 231 1.17 13.96 -19.86
N HIS A 232 0.93 13.34 -18.70
CA HIS A 232 -0.04 13.81 -17.74
C HIS A 232 0.56 13.78 -16.34
N ALA A 233 0.51 14.92 -15.67
CA ALA A 233 0.92 15.03 -14.27
C ALA A 233 -0.15 15.83 -13.50
N SER A 234 -0.45 15.40 -12.29
CA SER A 234 -1.35 16.14 -11.42
C SER A 234 -0.82 16.15 -9.98
N VAL A 235 -1.11 17.23 -9.29
CA VAL A 235 -0.87 17.39 -7.87
C VAL A 235 -2.16 17.85 -7.25
N GLU A 236 -2.70 17.07 -6.33
CA GLU A 236 -3.92 17.41 -5.61
C GLU A 236 -3.65 17.47 -4.11
N THR A 237 -4.12 18.52 -3.45
CA THR A 237 -3.84 18.77 -2.05
C THR A 237 -5.12 19.12 -1.30
N PHE A 238 -5.32 18.47 -0.15
CA PHE A 238 -6.29 18.86 0.86
C PHE A 238 -5.55 19.36 2.12
N VAL A 239 -5.96 20.49 2.65
CA VAL A 239 -5.52 21.01 3.95
C VAL A 239 -6.72 21.10 4.86
N PHE A 240 -6.82 20.21 5.85
CA PHE A 240 -7.88 20.21 6.85
C PHE A 240 -7.45 21.04 8.05
N GLY A 241 -8.19 22.10 8.33
CA GLY A 241 -7.95 23.06 9.39
C GLY A 241 -8.86 22.87 10.62
N PRO A 242 -8.74 23.77 11.61
CA PRO A 242 -9.61 23.77 12.78
C PRO A 242 -11.06 24.12 12.40
N GLY A 243 -12.01 23.72 13.24
CA GLY A 243 -13.43 24.04 13.05
C GLY A 243 -14.02 23.44 11.77
N SER A 244 -13.54 22.25 11.38
CA SER A 244 -13.99 21.54 10.17
C SER A 244 -13.87 22.36 8.90
N THR A 245 -12.81 23.18 8.78
CA THR A 245 -12.49 23.92 7.56
C THR A 245 -11.55 23.12 6.68
N TYR A 246 -11.60 23.36 5.38
CA TYR A 246 -10.62 22.80 4.45
C TYR A 246 -10.22 23.82 3.38
N LYS A 247 -9.07 23.57 2.77
CA LYS A 247 -8.63 24.12 1.50
C LYS A 247 -8.28 22.97 0.57
N TRP A 248 -8.67 23.09 -0.66
CA TRP A 248 -8.37 22.14 -1.71
C TRP A 248 -7.75 22.86 -2.90
N ASP A 249 -6.71 22.27 -3.47
CA ASP A 249 -6.14 22.72 -4.72
C ASP A 249 -5.73 21.53 -5.59
N ILE A 250 -5.88 21.69 -6.90
CA ILE A 250 -5.39 20.75 -7.91
C ILE A 250 -4.65 21.53 -8.99
N GLY A 251 -3.48 21.02 -9.37
CA GLY A 251 -2.74 21.45 -10.55
C GLY A 251 -2.58 20.29 -11.50
N VAL A 252 -2.85 20.49 -12.77
CA VAL A 252 -2.74 19.48 -13.83
C VAL A 252 -1.86 20.03 -14.95
N ALA A 253 -0.92 19.22 -15.42
CA ALA A 253 -0.13 19.45 -16.62
C ALA A 253 -0.36 18.29 -17.58
N SER A 254 -0.85 18.55 -18.78
CA SER A 254 -1.14 17.50 -19.76
C SER A 254 -0.93 17.96 -21.19
N GLY A 255 -0.57 17.06 -22.08
CA GLY A 255 -0.41 17.28 -23.51
C GLY A 255 0.83 16.63 -24.08
N PHE A 256 0.98 16.78 -25.39
CA PHE A 256 2.17 16.30 -26.10
C PHE A 256 3.42 17.02 -25.66
N VAL A 257 4.53 16.30 -25.60
CA VAL A 257 5.86 16.87 -25.34
C VAL A 257 6.11 18.01 -26.38
N GLY A 258 6.30 19.22 -25.86
CA GLY A 258 6.36 20.45 -26.67
C GLY A 258 5.08 21.27 -26.74
N SER A 259 3.94 20.78 -26.22
CA SER A 259 2.66 21.49 -26.18
C SER A 259 1.88 21.14 -24.90
N ILE A 260 2.49 21.36 -23.74
CA ILE A 260 1.87 21.06 -22.43
C ILE A 260 0.95 22.20 -22.03
N LYS A 261 -0.26 21.85 -21.63
CA LYS A 261 -1.26 22.77 -21.04
C LYS A 261 -1.28 22.62 -19.53
N PHE A 262 -1.37 23.74 -18.82
CA PHE A 262 -1.49 23.80 -17.38
C PHE A 262 -2.89 24.25 -16.99
N GLN A 263 -3.49 23.55 -16.03
CA GLN A 263 -4.79 23.90 -15.47
C GLN A 263 -4.69 23.84 -13.95
N SER A 264 -5.44 24.67 -13.25
CA SER A 264 -5.55 24.61 -11.81
C SER A 264 -6.93 25.01 -11.35
N ALA A 265 -7.37 24.39 -10.25
CA ALA A 265 -8.60 24.77 -9.56
C ALA A 265 -8.33 24.80 -8.05
N LYS A 266 -9.08 25.65 -7.34
CA LYS A 266 -8.99 25.79 -5.88
C LYS A 266 -10.38 25.99 -5.29
N SER A 267 -10.58 25.37 -4.14
CA SER A 267 -11.79 25.55 -3.34
C SER A 267 -11.44 25.64 -1.86
N ALA A 268 -12.33 26.23 -1.09
CA ALA A 268 -12.22 26.27 0.35
C ALA A 268 -13.62 26.30 0.98
N GLY A 269 -13.77 25.76 2.18
CA GLY A 269 -15.07 25.73 2.82
C GLY A 269 -15.09 24.92 4.11
N LYS A 270 -16.23 24.33 4.37
CA LYS A 270 -16.47 23.43 5.51
C LYS A 270 -16.58 21.99 5.02
N PHE A 271 -16.09 21.07 5.83
CA PHE A 271 -16.35 19.66 5.64
C PHE A 271 -17.14 19.09 6.82
N SER A 272 -17.82 17.98 6.58
CA SER A 272 -18.49 17.19 7.60
C SER A 272 -18.25 15.71 7.35
N ILE A 273 -18.48 14.90 8.36
CA ILE A 273 -18.40 13.43 8.29
C ILE A 273 -19.81 12.89 8.54
N PRO A 274 -20.64 12.78 7.49
CA PRO A 274 -22.02 12.30 7.63
C PRO A 274 -22.10 10.84 8.04
N GLY A 275 -21.02 10.09 7.84
CA GLY A 275 -20.83 8.72 8.28
C GLY A 275 -19.35 8.39 8.32
N ILE A 276 -18.95 7.41 9.13
CA ILE A 276 -17.52 7.04 9.33
C ILE A 276 -16.79 6.60 8.06
N TRP A 277 -17.51 6.45 6.94
CA TRP A 277 -17.02 6.08 5.62
C TRP A 277 -17.23 7.17 4.56
N GLN A 278 -17.54 8.41 4.98
CA GLN A 278 -17.81 9.50 4.05
C GLN A 278 -17.28 10.83 4.56
N VAL A 279 -16.78 11.66 3.64
CA VAL A 279 -16.50 13.08 3.87
C VAL A 279 -17.32 13.91 2.89
N ALA A 280 -18.07 14.87 3.39
CA ALA A 280 -18.81 15.83 2.59
C ALA A 280 -18.12 17.22 2.65
N PHE A 281 -17.91 17.81 1.51
CA PHE A 281 -17.33 19.14 1.31
C PHE A 281 -18.40 20.10 0.85
N SER A 282 -18.39 21.33 1.38
CA SER A 282 -19.36 22.36 1.01
C SER A 282 -19.14 22.88 -0.42
N ASP A 283 -17.90 22.80 -0.92
CA ASP A 283 -17.55 23.30 -2.25
C ASP A 283 -16.29 22.61 -2.79
N ILE A 284 -16.41 21.87 -3.87
CA ILE A 284 -15.30 21.40 -4.70
C ILE A 284 -15.64 21.81 -6.13
N GLU A 285 -14.86 22.71 -6.70
CA GLU A 285 -15.11 23.27 -8.05
C GLU A 285 -16.50 23.89 -8.21
N GLY A 286 -16.94 24.67 -7.20
CA GLY A 286 -18.22 25.38 -7.23
C GLY A 286 -19.44 24.54 -6.84
N LYS A 287 -19.26 23.29 -6.35
CA LYS A 287 -20.36 22.39 -6.00
C LYS A 287 -20.09 21.64 -4.70
N PRO A 288 -21.13 21.39 -3.87
CA PRO A 288 -21.02 20.44 -2.78
C PRO A 288 -20.67 19.06 -3.30
N LYS A 289 -19.74 18.35 -2.62
CA LYS A 289 -19.30 17.01 -3.03
C LYS A 289 -19.10 16.11 -1.84
N THR A 290 -19.60 14.88 -1.93
CA THR A 290 -19.41 13.84 -0.92
C THR A 290 -18.59 12.72 -1.54
N TYR A 291 -17.52 12.31 -0.83
CA TYR A 291 -16.68 11.21 -1.22
C TYR A 291 -16.85 10.04 -0.25
N PRO A 292 -16.92 8.79 -0.75
CA PRO A 292 -16.55 7.64 0.06
C PRO A 292 -15.14 7.88 0.62
N ALA A 293 -14.92 7.63 1.89
CA ALA A 293 -13.65 7.96 2.52
C ALA A 293 -13.23 6.88 3.51
N ARG A 294 -11.93 6.58 3.55
CA ARG A 294 -11.34 5.59 4.46
C ARG A 294 -9.86 5.85 4.64
N PHE A 295 -9.30 5.25 5.67
CA PHE A 295 -7.86 5.10 5.79
C PHE A 295 -7.41 3.68 5.43
N SER A 296 -6.20 3.56 4.88
CA SER A 296 -5.38 2.36 4.99
C SER A 296 -4.15 2.66 5.84
N CYS A 297 -3.56 1.63 6.43
CA CYS A 297 -2.41 1.77 7.33
C CYS A 297 -1.15 1.21 6.70
N VAL A 298 -0.03 1.91 6.88
CA VAL A 298 1.32 1.47 6.52
C VAL A 298 2.28 1.88 7.63
N LYS A 299 2.77 0.93 8.44
CA LYS A 299 3.71 1.17 9.55
C LYS A 299 3.29 2.34 10.47
N GLY A 300 2.04 2.31 10.93
CA GLY A 300 1.49 3.38 11.78
C GLY A 300 1.05 4.64 11.04
N ALA A 301 1.60 4.93 9.85
CA ALA A 301 1.11 6.01 9.01
C ALA A 301 -0.23 5.65 8.36
N ARG A 302 -1.01 6.68 8.03
CA ARG A 302 -2.30 6.51 7.34
C ARG A 302 -2.22 7.11 5.94
N ILE A 303 -2.86 6.42 5.01
CA ILE A 303 -3.14 6.91 3.68
C ILE A 303 -4.63 7.21 3.64
N LEU A 304 -4.99 8.46 3.37
CA LEU A 304 -6.38 8.86 3.19
C LEU A 304 -6.82 8.50 1.77
N TRP A 305 -7.96 7.83 1.68
CA TRP A 305 -8.63 7.57 0.41
C TRP A 305 -9.89 8.42 0.35
N LEU A 306 -10.04 9.19 -0.72
CA LEU A 306 -11.26 9.91 -1.08
C LEU A 306 -11.71 9.38 -2.45
N GLY A 307 -12.78 8.58 -2.46
CA GLY A 307 -13.08 7.72 -3.59
C GLY A 307 -11.95 6.75 -3.87
N ASP A 308 -11.46 6.73 -5.10
CA ASP A 308 -10.36 5.87 -5.55
C ASP A 308 -8.98 6.56 -5.48
N THR A 309 -8.92 7.80 -5.01
CA THR A 309 -7.69 8.56 -4.93
C THR A 309 -7.04 8.46 -3.55
N ALA A 310 -5.76 8.13 -3.52
CA ALA A 310 -4.96 7.97 -2.31
C ALA A 310 -4.15 9.23 -2.02
N TYR A 311 -4.19 9.70 -0.78
CA TYR A 311 -3.44 10.87 -0.32
C TYR A 311 -2.52 10.48 0.84
N GLY A 312 -1.24 10.80 0.71
CA GLY A 312 -0.28 10.74 1.80
C GLY A 312 -0.36 12.00 2.67
N LYS A 313 -0.15 11.84 3.98
CA LYS A 313 -0.02 12.98 4.89
C LYS A 313 1.33 13.66 4.66
N VAL A 314 1.32 14.97 4.55
CA VAL A 314 2.51 15.82 4.42
C VAL A 314 2.62 16.65 5.68
N GLU A 315 3.78 16.62 6.30
CA GLU A 315 4.09 17.43 7.48
C GLU A 315 4.15 18.93 7.15
#